data_8561ce349d195514c1dfce277bbc0a4f
#
_entry.id   8561ce349d195514c1dfce277bbc0a4f
#
_cell.length_a   1.000
_cell.length_b   1.000
_cell.length_c   1.000
_cell.angle_alpha   90.00
_cell.angle_beta   90.00
_cell.angle_gamma   90.00
#
_symmetry.space_group_name_H-M   'P 1'
#
loop_
_entity.id
_entity.type
_entity.pdbx_description
1 polymer ?
#
loop_
_entity_poly.entity_id
_entity_poly.type
_entity_poly.pdbx_seq_one_letter_code
_entity_poly.pdbx_strand_id
1 'polypeptide(L)'
;MTDLVKILPITLLSCISTICTSEAKEKYNIILVYCDDMGYGDLGITGNPHIKTPNIDGMAMGGIRFTNYYSASPASTASRYAMLTGRYPSRSGFDWVLDPKSPEGIHPKEYTIAEVLKSQGYKTAIYGKWHLGSTSKEYLPLQNGFDEYIGLPYSNDMIPPHYQDIALLSGNDTLEMNPNQNKLTELYTTEAISFIKKNKKNSFFIYLPYAMPHVPLHPGKNFVGTSKAGAYGDVVEEIDWAIGELLETLKKEKLDRKTIVWFISDNGPWILKKTDGGSAGLFRDGKGSTWEGGVRVPCIAYCPGLISPGVNDEIVTAMDVYMTNAYLGNGVIPESHVVDGSNIASYLGFDVMPKKDDTPYFYLGVGNKLMAVRKGKWKLHIKTYSQLGIDYFGKKVPLLFDLNSDPSERYDLSCKHPEIVKDLLHLIEKNKDLLYMGVYGTDKSSK
;
A
#
# COMPACT_ATOMS: atom_id res chain seq x y z
N MET A 1 -10.64 30.52 -88.71
CA MET A 1 -11.35 29.85 -87.63
C MET A 1 -10.27 29.19 -86.78
N THR A 2 -9.88 29.85 -85.70
CA THR A 2 -8.75 29.46 -84.85
C THR A 2 -9.35 29.13 -83.50
N ASP A 3 -9.29 27.83 -83.12
CA ASP A 3 -9.75 27.32 -81.85
C ASP A 3 -8.69 27.62 -80.77
N LEU A 4 -9.08 28.40 -79.77
CA LEU A 4 -8.29 28.69 -78.56
C LEU A 4 -8.50 27.54 -77.50
N VAL A 5 -7.48 26.75 -77.31
CA VAL A 5 -7.44 25.77 -76.21
C VAL A 5 -7.12 26.54 -74.91
N LYS A 6 -8.08 26.55 -73.96
CA LYS A 6 -7.88 27.09 -72.62
C LYS A 6 -7.19 26.04 -71.77
N ILE A 7 -5.96 26.35 -71.32
CA ILE A 7 -5.22 25.56 -70.32
C ILE A 7 -5.67 26.05 -68.96
N LEU A 8 -6.30 25.17 -68.17
CA LEU A 8 -6.57 25.37 -66.72
C LEU A 8 -5.30 25.11 -65.89
N PRO A 9 -4.96 25.95 -64.92
CA PRO A 9 -3.86 25.64 -64.00
C PRO A 9 -4.28 24.60 -62.99
N ILE A 10 -3.51 23.53 -62.91
CA ILE A 10 -3.60 22.50 -61.81
C ILE A 10 -2.99 23.11 -60.56
N THR A 11 -3.83 23.47 -59.60
CA THR A 11 -3.40 23.87 -58.25
C THR A 11 -3.01 22.62 -57.47
N LEU A 12 -1.72 22.44 -57.22
CA LEU A 12 -1.19 21.39 -56.34
C LEU A 12 -1.57 21.73 -54.89
N LEU A 13 -2.56 21.02 -54.34
CA LEU A 13 -2.92 21.10 -52.94
C LEU A 13 -1.87 20.26 -52.15
N SER A 14 -0.89 20.92 -51.54
CA SER A 14 0.04 20.28 -50.61
C SER A 14 -0.68 19.95 -49.31
N CYS A 15 -1.06 18.70 -49.11
CA CYS A 15 -1.47 18.19 -47.81
C CYS A 15 -0.27 18.24 -46.87
N ILE A 16 -0.18 19.28 -46.03
CA ILE A 16 0.67 19.29 -44.86
C ILE A 16 0.01 18.35 -43.85
N SER A 17 0.47 17.13 -43.80
CA SER A 17 0.16 16.20 -42.70
C SER A 17 0.80 16.76 -41.41
N THR A 18 -0.01 17.42 -40.61
CA THR A 18 0.36 17.77 -39.24
C THR A 18 0.57 16.46 -38.50
N ILE A 19 1.84 16.06 -38.34
CA ILE A 19 2.22 15.00 -37.43
C ILE A 19 1.90 15.53 -36.03
N CYS A 20 0.74 15.15 -35.50
CA CYS A 20 0.41 15.32 -34.09
C CYS A 20 1.39 14.43 -33.32
N THR A 21 2.54 14.98 -32.96
CA THR A 21 3.39 14.37 -31.96
C THR A 21 2.62 14.42 -30.64
N SER A 22 1.99 13.33 -30.25
CA SER A 22 1.50 13.16 -28.90
C SER A 22 2.72 13.34 -27.99
N GLU A 23 2.78 14.46 -27.27
CA GLU A 23 3.79 14.63 -26.23
C GLU A 23 3.69 13.41 -25.30
N ALA A 24 4.80 12.69 -25.18
CA ALA A 24 4.87 11.56 -24.29
C ALA A 24 4.61 12.08 -22.86
N LYS A 25 3.52 11.61 -22.26
CA LYS A 25 3.12 12.01 -20.91
C LYS A 25 4.30 11.77 -19.95
N GLU A 26 4.60 12.74 -19.11
CA GLU A 26 5.70 12.64 -18.15
C GLU A 26 5.54 11.41 -17.25
N LYS A 27 6.64 10.67 -17.04
CA LYS A 27 6.71 9.52 -16.14
C LYS A 27 7.44 9.91 -14.86
N TYR A 28 6.86 9.58 -13.73
CA TYR A 28 7.46 9.83 -12.42
C TYR A 28 8.11 8.57 -11.87
N ASN A 29 9.27 8.70 -11.25
CA ASN A 29 9.81 7.63 -10.41
C ASN A 29 8.89 7.43 -9.23
N ILE A 30 8.81 6.21 -8.72
CA ILE A 30 7.93 5.85 -7.61
C ILE A 30 8.73 5.05 -6.59
N ILE A 31 8.69 5.49 -5.35
CA ILE A 31 9.18 4.73 -4.19
C ILE A 31 8.02 4.50 -3.26
N LEU A 32 7.69 3.25 -3.00
CA LEU A 32 6.66 2.83 -2.08
C LEU A 32 7.30 2.23 -0.83
N VAL A 33 7.47 3.04 0.21
CA VAL A 33 7.89 2.59 1.53
C VAL A 33 6.70 2.01 2.26
N TYR A 34 6.85 0.78 2.77
CA TYR A 34 5.75 0.02 3.35
C TYR A 34 6.20 -0.61 4.67
N CYS A 35 5.72 -0.07 5.79
CA CYS A 35 6.07 -0.56 7.11
C CYS A 35 5.18 -1.74 7.52
N ASP A 36 5.67 -2.59 8.42
CA ASP A 36 4.97 -3.77 8.92
C ASP A 36 4.47 -3.53 10.35
N ASP A 37 3.15 -3.56 10.58
CA ASP A 37 2.50 -3.33 11.87
C ASP A 37 2.68 -1.91 12.46
N MET A 38 2.97 -0.89 11.67
CA MET A 38 3.08 0.47 12.20
C MET A 38 1.70 1.09 12.42
N GLY A 39 1.43 1.50 13.66
CA GLY A 39 0.16 2.13 14.02
C GLY A 39 0.06 3.60 13.63
N TYR A 40 -1.16 4.10 13.54
CA TYR A 40 -1.41 5.52 13.25
C TYR A 40 -0.79 6.46 14.29
N GLY A 41 -0.71 6.04 15.55
CA GLY A 41 -0.16 6.82 16.65
C GLY A 41 1.35 6.72 16.84
N ASP A 42 2.11 6.13 15.90
CA ASP A 42 3.54 5.85 16.11
C ASP A 42 4.49 6.95 15.59
N LEU A 43 3.97 7.95 14.88
CA LEU A 43 4.75 9.05 14.32
C LEU A 43 4.60 10.36 15.11
N GLY A 44 5.61 11.22 15.10
CA GLY A 44 5.55 12.56 15.70
C GLY A 44 4.42 13.39 15.11
N ILE A 45 4.26 13.41 13.78
CA ILE A 45 3.19 14.16 13.08
C ILE A 45 1.78 13.66 13.43
N THR A 46 1.62 12.46 13.96
CA THR A 46 0.34 11.92 14.44
C THR A 46 0.19 11.96 15.95
N GLY A 47 1.14 12.62 16.65
CA GLY A 47 1.05 12.95 18.07
C GLY A 47 1.82 12.04 19.03
N ASN A 48 2.75 11.19 18.55
CA ASN A 48 3.59 10.39 19.43
C ASN A 48 4.60 11.29 20.19
N PRO A 49 4.60 11.32 21.53
CA PRO A 49 5.49 12.19 22.28
C PRO A 49 6.88 11.60 22.54
N HIS A 50 7.09 10.32 22.28
CA HIS A 50 8.27 9.55 22.70
C HIS A 50 9.13 9.04 21.54
N ILE A 51 8.54 8.87 20.36
CA ILE A 51 9.22 8.41 19.15
C ILE A 51 9.51 9.64 18.27
N LYS A 52 10.76 9.81 17.86
CA LYS A 52 11.18 10.93 17.04
C LYS A 52 11.23 10.54 15.58
N THR A 53 10.42 11.18 14.75
CA THR A 53 10.33 10.91 13.32
C THR A 53 10.50 12.18 12.46
N PRO A 54 11.60 12.96 12.65
CA PRO A 54 11.73 14.26 12.02
C PRO A 54 11.76 14.21 10.49
N ASN A 55 12.28 13.13 9.87
CA ASN A 55 12.33 12.99 8.42
C ASN A 55 10.94 12.65 7.86
N ILE A 56 10.22 11.72 8.48
CA ILE A 56 8.84 11.36 8.11
C ILE A 56 7.90 12.53 8.38
N ASP A 57 8.06 13.23 9.51
CA ASP A 57 7.29 14.43 9.85
C ASP A 57 7.54 15.55 8.83
N GLY A 58 8.82 15.76 8.43
CA GLY A 58 9.19 16.69 7.36
C GLY A 58 8.58 16.33 6.02
N MET A 59 8.56 15.03 5.67
CA MET A 59 7.89 14.51 4.49
C MET A 59 6.38 14.79 4.53
N ALA A 60 5.73 14.59 5.67
CA ALA A 60 4.30 14.87 5.87
C ALA A 60 3.96 16.36 5.80
N MET A 61 4.85 17.23 6.34
CA MET A 61 4.67 18.67 6.28
C MET A 61 4.95 19.26 4.89
N GLY A 62 5.84 18.62 4.11
CA GLY A 62 6.18 19.05 2.76
C GLY A 62 5.37 18.38 1.64
N GLY A 63 4.52 17.42 1.97
CA GLY A 63 3.68 16.67 1.06
C GLY A 63 2.22 16.61 1.52
N ILE A 64 1.51 15.56 1.11
CA ILE A 64 0.12 15.31 1.53
C ILE A 64 0.09 14.16 2.54
N ARG A 65 -0.59 14.40 3.67
CA ARG A 65 -0.95 13.38 4.65
C ARG A 65 -2.43 13.01 4.49
N PHE A 66 -2.70 11.71 4.27
CA PHE A 66 -4.05 11.18 4.19
C PHE A 66 -4.50 10.71 5.57
N THR A 67 -5.52 11.34 6.12
CA THR A 67 -6.03 11.02 7.47
C THR A 67 -7.03 9.88 7.48
N ASN A 68 -7.63 9.56 6.33
CA ASN A 68 -8.57 8.47 6.12
C ASN A 68 -8.01 7.44 5.12
N TYR A 69 -6.71 7.09 5.25
CA TYR A 69 -6.15 5.98 4.49
C TYR A 69 -6.45 4.65 5.17
N TYR A 70 -6.88 3.67 4.37
CA TYR A 70 -7.19 2.30 4.79
C TYR A 70 -6.30 1.29 4.08
N SER A 71 -5.60 0.49 4.87
CA SER A 71 -5.07 -0.78 4.40
C SER A 71 -6.26 -1.70 4.07
N ALA A 72 -6.14 -2.52 3.03
CA ALA A 72 -7.28 -3.35 2.58
C ALA A 72 -7.61 -4.51 3.53
N SER A 73 -6.73 -4.79 4.48
CA SER A 73 -6.87 -5.87 5.46
C SER A 73 -6.14 -5.51 6.75
N PRO A 74 -6.58 -6.03 7.91
CA PRO A 74 -5.85 -5.88 9.17
C PRO A 74 -4.68 -6.87 9.33
N ALA A 75 -4.16 -7.44 8.22
CA ALA A 75 -3.07 -8.41 8.23
C ALA A 75 -2.19 -8.31 7.00
N SER A 76 -0.88 -8.59 7.19
CA SER A 76 0.19 -8.32 6.25
C SER A 76 0.02 -8.94 4.87
N THR A 77 -0.18 -10.27 4.74
CA THR A 77 -0.29 -10.94 3.43
C THR A 77 -1.40 -10.33 2.58
N ALA A 78 -2.60 -10.24 3.14
CA ALA A 78 -3.78 -9.75 2.43
C ALA A 78 -3.64 -8.26 2.06
N SER A 79 -3.04 -7.44 2.94
CA SER A 79 -2.81 -6.03 2.69
C SER A 79 -1.76 -5.80 1.60
N ARG A 80 -0.65 -6.58 1.62
CA ARG A 80 0.39 -6.54 0.59
C ARG A 80 -0.13 -6.98 -0.77
N TYR A 81 -0.99 -8.02 -0.80
CA TYR A 81 -1.69 -8.40 -2.02
C TYR A 81 -2.49 -7.24 -2.60
N ALA A 82 -3.33 -6.59 -1.80
CA ALA A 82 -4.17 -5.49 -2.27
C ALA A 82 -3.35 -4.28 -2.76
N MET A 83 -2.26 -3.93 -2.06
CA MET A 83 -1.35 -2.86 -2.45
C MET A 83 -0.69 -3.14 -3.80
N LEU A 84 -0.27 -4.38 -4.05
CA LEU A 84 0.46 -4.73 -5.27
C LEU A 84 -0.44 -5.08 -6.46
N THR A 85 -1.72 -5.44 -6.23
CA THR A 85 -2.64 -5.86 -7.31
C THR A 85 -3.81 -4.91 -7.55
N GLY A 86 -4.07 -3.96 -6.64
CA GLY A 86 -5.23 -3.07 -6.73
C GLY A 86 -6.56 -3.75 -6.46
N ARG A 87 -6.58 -4.93 -5.83
CA ARG A 87 -7.75 -5.78 -5.65
C ARG A 87 -8.06 -6.03 -4.18
N TYR A 88 -9.34 -6.17 -3.84
CA TYR A 88 -9.69 -6.61 -2.49
C TYR A 88 -9.07 -7.98 -2.16
N PRO A 89 -8.59 -8.18 -0.91
CA PRO A 89 -7.98 -9.45 -0.49
C PRO A 89 -8.87 -10.69 -0.68
N SER A 90 -10.18 -10.53 -0.65
CA SER A 90 -11.14 -11.60 -0.94
C SER A 90 -11.01 -12.23 -2.33
N ARG A 91 -10.31 -11.54 -3.25
CA ARG A 91 -10.03 -12.03 -4.61
C ARG A 91 -8.73 -12.83 -4.71
N SER A 92 -7.90 -12.83 -3.65
CA SER A 92 -6.58 -13.49 -3.66
C SER A 92 -6.65 -15.02 -3.62
N GLY A 93 -7.72 -15.56 -3.06
CA GLY A 93 -7.80 -16.97 -2.67
C GLY A 93 -7.12 -17.29 -1.34
N PHE A 94 -6.46 -16.32 -0.69
CA PHE A 94 -5.84 -16.52 0.61
C PHE A 94 -6.90 -16.43 1.72
N ASP A 95 -6.81 -17.34 2.71
CA ASP A 95 -7.70 -17.25 3.88
C ASP A 95 -7.19 -16.24 4.91
N TRP A 96 -5.86 -16.14 5.06
CA TRP A 96 -5.23 -15.28 6.06
C TRP A 96 -3.75 -14.99 5.71
N VAL A 97 -2.89 -15.02 6.71
CA VAL A 97 -1.44 -14.83 6.58
C VAL A 97 -0.82 -16.12 6.05
N LEU A 98 0.01 -16.04 5.01
CA LEU A 98 0.77 -17.16 4.50
C LEU A 98 1.98 -17.44 5.40
N ASP A 99 2.24 -18.71 5.68
CA ASP A 99 3.43 -19.15 6.38
C ASP A 99 4.48 -19.74 5.40
N PRO A 100 5.70 -20.07 5.87
CA PRO A 100 6.75 -20.62 5.00
C PRO A 100 6.41 -21.94 4.30
N LYS A 101 5.37 -22.63 4.75
CA LYS A 101 4.92 -23.93 4.21
C LYS A 101 3.60 -23.84 3.47
N SER A 102 2.99 -22.66 3.41
CA SER A 102 1.76 -22.42 2.66
C SER A 102 1.95 -22.84 1.20
N PRO A 103 1.16 -23.78 0.68
CA PRO A 103 1.32 -24.26 -0.69
C PRO A 103 0.87 -23.22 -1.74
N GLU A 104 0.07 -22.26 -1.33
CA GLU A 104 -0.42 -21.16 -2.15
C GLU A 104 0.49 -19.94 -2.09
N GLY A 105 0.39 -19.09 -3.12
CA GLY A 105 1.03 -17.80 -3.23
C GLY A 105 0.28 -16.92 -4.21
N ILE A 106 0.83 -15.74 -4.50
CA ILE A 106 0.26 -14.84 -5.49
C ILE A 106 0.06 -15.57 -6.81
N HIS A 107 -1.17 -15.55 -7.33
CA HIS A 107 -1.49 -16.31 -8.52
C HIS A 107 -0.82 -15.70 -9.76
N PRO A 108 -0.23 -16.50 -10.69
CA PRO A 108 0.48 -15.99 -11.88
C PRO A 108 -0.36 -15.15 -12.86
N LYS A 109 -1.69 -15.17 -12.72
CA LYS A 109 -2.60 -14.30 -13.49
C LYS A 109 -2.87 -12.95 -12.82
N GLU A 110 -2.39 -12.74 -11.60
CA GLU A 110 -2.43 -11.42 -11.00
C GLU A 110 -1.49 -10.48 -11.76
N TYR A 111 -1.85 -9.21 -11.80
CA TYR A 111 -1.04 -8.22 -12.49
C TYR A 111 -0.58 -7.16 -11.50
N THR A 112 0.65 -7.32 -11.03
CA THR A 112 1.22 -6.44 -10.01
C THR A 112 1.53 -5.05 -10.56
N ILE A 113 1.60 -4.05 -9.67
CA ILE A 113 2.04 -2.71 -10.07
C ILE A 113 3.47 -2.72 -10.64
N ALA A 114 4.33 -3.64 -10.20
CA ALA A 114 5.66 -3.80 -10.77
C ALA A 114 5.60 -4.25 -12.23
N GLU A 115 4.72 -5.20 -12.58
CA GLU A 115 4.50 -5.63 -13.97
C GLU A 115 3.91 -4.50 -14.82
N VAL A 116 2.91 -3.78 -14.30
CA VAL A 116 2.32 -2.60 -14.95
C VAL A 116 3.40 -1.58 -15.32
N LEU A 117 4.24 -1.21 -14.36
CA LEU A 117 5.29 -0.22 -14.57
C LEU A 117 6.43 -0.75 -15.44
N LYS A 118 6.83 -2.00 -15.25
CA LYS A 118 7.86 -2.67 -16.07
C LYS A 118 7.47 -2.71 -17.55
N SER A 119 6.20 -2.95 -17.87
CA SER A 119 5.69 -2.90 -19.25
C SER A 119 5.87 -1.52 -19.90
N GLN A 120 6.00 -0.47 -19.10
CA GLN A 120 6.29 0.90 -19.52
C GLN A 120 7.79 1.25 -19.52
N GLY A 121 8.67 0.26 -19.34
CA GLY A 121 10.12 0.43 -19.36
C GLY A 121 10.73 0.90 -18.03
N TYR A 122 9.99 0.82 -16.93
CA TYR A 122 10.56 1.06 -15.60
C TYR A 122 11.58 -0.02 -15.23
N LYS A 123 12.61 0.39 -14.52
CA LYS A 123 13.45 -0.51 -13.72
C LYS A 123 12.77 -0.72 -12.39
N THR A 124 12.65 -1.98 -11.95
CA THR A 124 11.83 -2.34 -10.81
C THR A 124 12.64 -3.09 -9.76
N ALA A 125 12.50 -2.72 -8.50
CA ALA A 125 13.19 -3.39 -7.40
C ALA A 125 12.29 -3.53 -6.18
N ILE A 126 12.55 -4.59 -5.40
CA ILE A 126 11.98 -4.79 -4.07
C ILE A 126 13.11 -5.11 -3.09
N TYR A 127 13.13 -4.38 -1.97
CA TYR A 127 14.07 -4.61 -0.88
C TYR A 127 13.29 -4.71 0.43
N GLY A 128 13.17 -5.92 0.98
CA GLY A 128 12.42 -6.18 2.21
C GLY A 128 11.53 -7.41 2.18
N LYS A 129 10.47 -7.40 3.00
CA LYS A 129 9.52 -8.50 3.20
C LYS A 129 8.55 -8.66 2.01
N TRP A 130 8.53 -9.86 1.41
CA TRP A 130 7.59 -10.18 0.32
C TRP A 130 6.20 -10.62 0.83
N HIS A 131 6.12 -11.75 1.49
CA HIS A 131 4.95 -12.33 2.16
C HIS A 131 3.74 -12.67 1.26
N LEU A 132 3.98 -12.98 -0.03
CA LEU A 132 2.95 -13.39 -0.98
C LEU A 132 3.19 -14.78 -1.59
N GLY A 133 3.84 -15.67 -0.81
CA GLY A 133 4.17 -17.04 -1.19
C GLY A 133 5.67 -17.24 -1.40
N SER A 134 6.17 -18.43 -1.00
CA SER A 134 7.59 -18.76 -1.02
C SER A 134 7.89 -20.22 -1.38
N THR A 135 6.87 -21.06 -1.47
CA THR A 135 7.03 -22.51 -1.72
C THR A 135 7.24 -22.87 -3.17
N SER A 136 6.92 -21.96 -4.09
CA SER A 136 7.19 -22.10 -5.52
C SER A 136 7.90 -20.88 -6.05
N LYS A 137 8.81 -21.07 -7.00
CA LYS A 137 9.55 -19.99 -7.66
C LYS A 137 8.60 -18.96 -8.32
N GLU A 138 7.47 -19.40 -8.86
CA GLU A 138 6.47 -18.56 -9.52
C GLU A 138 5.85 -17.52 -8.59
N TYR A 139 5.87 -17.75 -7.26
CA TYR A 139 5.37 -16.82 -6.26
C TYR A 139 6.37 -15.74 -5.86
N LEU A 140 7.66 -15.90 -6.24
CA LEU A 140 8.72 -14.99 -5.82
C LEU A 140 8.72 -13.66 -6.62
N PRO A 141 9.29 -12.58 -6.09
CA PRO A 141 9.23 -11.24 -6.67
C PRO A 141 9.68 -11.13 -8.12
N LEU A 142 10.75 -11.84 -8.52
CA LEU A 142 11.28 -11.74 -9.89
C LEU A 142 10.28 -12.24 -10.95
N GLN A 143 9.37 -13.16 -10.59
CA GLN A 143 8.30 -13.65 -11.45
C GLN A 143 7.06 -12.75 -11.42
N ASN A 144 7.04 -11.77 -10.51
CA ASN A 144 5.94 -10.86 -10.28
C ASN A 144 6.34 -9.39 -10.56
N GLY A 145 7.15 -9.19 -11.61
CA GLY A 145 7.44 -7.88 -12.21
C GLY A 145 8.69 -7.16 -11.70
N PHE A 146 9.40 -7.67 -10.70
CA PHE A 146 10.62 -7.05 -10.20
C PHE A 146 11.87 -7.52 -10.95
N ASP A 147 12.82 -6.60 -11.20
CA ASP A 147 14.13 -6.89 -11.79
C ASP A 147 15.15 -7.30 -10.72
N GLU A 148 15.07 -6.72 -9.53
CA GLU A 148 15.96 -6.97 -8.39
C GLU A 148 15.16 -7.25 -7.12
N TYR A 149 15.63 -8.20 -6.32
CA TYR A 149 15.07 -8.54 -5.01
C TYR A 149 16.17 -8.87 -4.02
N ILE A 150 16.13 -8.23 -2.84
CA ILE A 150 16.85 -8.67 -1.64
C ILE A 150 15.86 -8.56 -0.47
N GLY A 151 15.60 -9.68 0.21
CA GLY A 151 14.61 -9.63 1.29
C GLY A 151 14.21 -10.97 1.88
N LEU A 152 13.30 -10.89 2.85
CA LEU A 152 12.70 -12.04 3.49
C LEU A 152 11.45 -12.49 2.71
N PRO A 153 11.33 -13.77 2.35
CA PRO A 153 10.20 -14.26 1.56
C PRO A 153 8.88 -14.30 2.34
N TYR A 154 8.93 -14.27 3.68
CA TYR A 154 7.79 -14.27 4.60
C TYR A 154 8.09 -13.38 5.83
N SER A 155 7.30 -13.48 6.90
CA SER A 155 7.44 -12.61 8.08
C SER A 155 8.69 -12.96 8.89
N ASN A 156 9.32 -11.95 9.46
CA ASN A 156 10.57 -12.03 10.22
C ASN A 156 10.47 -12.81 11.52
N ASP A 157 9.26 -13.04 12.06
CA ASP A 157 8.96 -13.84 13.25
C ASP A 157 8.74 -15.33 12.93
N MET A 158 8.69 -15.71 11.67
CA MET A 158 8.50 -17.09 11.23
C MET A 158 9.83 -17.85 11.25
N ILE A 159 10.37 -18.05 12.45
CA ILE A 159 11.68 -18.62 12.76
C ILE A 159 11.55 -19.78 13.76
N PRO A 160 12.62 -20.60 13.99
CA PRO A 160 12.62 -21.62 15.02
C PRO A 160 12.25 -21.07 16.40
N PRO A 161 11.60 -21.86 17.28
CA PRO A 161 11.31 -23.30 17.12
C PRO A 161 9.97 -23.60 16.39
N HIS A 162 9.16 -22.59 16.06
CA HIS A 162 7.82 -22.82 15.50
C HIS A 162 7.85 -23.02 13.98
N TYR A 163 8.83 -22.44 13.32
CA TYR A 163 9.02 -22.50 11.87
C TYR A 163 10.43 -22.99 11.53
N GLN A 164 10.75 -23.05 10.25
CA GLN A 164 12.07 -23.37 9.74
C GLN A 164 13.04 -22.18 9.86
N ASP A 165 14.32 -22.42 9.58
CA ASP A 165 15.31 -21.37 9.44
C ASP A 165 14.89 -20.37 8.37
N ILE A 166 15.06 -19.07 8.65
CA ILE A 166 14.69 -18.01 7.74
C ILE A 166 15.82 -17.73 6.74
N ALA A 167 15.49 -17.64 5.46
CA ALA A 167 16.42 -17.27 4.42
C ALA A 167 16.29 -15.79 4.07
N LEU A 168 17.41 -15.08 3.94
CA LEU A 168 17.51 -13.85 3.19
C LEU A 168 17.79 -14.22 1.73
N LEU A 169 16.93 -13.79 0.82
CA LEU A 169 17.07 -14.06 -0.61
C LEU A 169 17.74 -12.89 -1.35
N SER A 170 18.49 -13.23 -2.40
CA SER A 170 18.93 -12.32 -3.46
C SER A 170 18.44 -12.88 -4.79
N GLY A 171 17.51 -12.19 -5.41
CA GLY A 171 16.75 -12.75 -6.53
C GLY A 171 15.92 -13.95 -6.09
N ASN A 172 16.18 -15.11 -6.67
CA ASN A 172 15.54 -16.38 -6.31
C ASN A 172 16.44 -17.30 -5.45
N ASP A 173 17.66 -16.86 -5.16
CA ASP A 173 18.66 -17.67 -4.48
C ASP A 173 18.83 -17.24 -3.03
N THR A 174 19.20 -18.18 -2.16
CA THR A 174 19.52 -17.87 -0.76
C THR A 174 20.87 -17.15 -0.67
N LEU A 175 20.84 -15.91 -0.18
CA LEU A 175 22.04 -15.12 0.11
C LEU A 175 22.63 -15.52 1.47
N GLU A 176 21.78 -15.64 2.50
CA GLU A 176 22.18 -15.93 3.87
C GLU A 176 21.06 -16.69 4.59
N MET A 177 21.43 -17.69 5.40
CA MET A 177 20.48 -18.36 6.30
C MET A 177 20.58 -17.74 7.68
N ASN A 178 19.43 -17.52 8.31
CA ASN A 178 19.30 -16.87 9.62
C ASN A 178 20.07 -15.53 9.67
N PRO A 179 19.75 -14.57 8.78
CA PRO A 179 20.46 -13.29 8.72
C PRO A 179 20.35 -12.55 10.06
N ASN A 180 21.37 -11.75 10.36
CA ASN A 180 21.30 -10.83 11.48
C ASN A 180 20.27 -9.75 11.19
N GLN A 181 19.07 -9.91 11.74
CA GLN A 181 17.92 -9.02 11.48
C GLN A 181 18.17 -7.57 11.91
N ASN A 182 19.09 -7.30 12.85
CA ASN A 182 19.48 -5.94 13.24
C ASN A 182 20.19 -5.16 12.12
N LYS A 183 20.50 -5.78 11.00
CA LYS A 183 21.11 -5.15 9.83
C LYS A 183 20.16 -4.97 8.66
N LEU A 184 18.94 -5.53 8.73
CA LEU A 184 18.06 -5.61 7.57
C LEU A 184 17.51 -4.25 7.15
N THR A 185 17.14 -3.36 8.07
CA THR A 185 16.66 -2.01 7.74
C THR A 185 17.75 -1.22 7.02
N GLU A 186 18.99 -1.24 7.53
CA GLU A 186 20.16 -0.60 6.88
C GLU A 186 20.47 -1.23 5.52
N LEU A 187 20.44 -2.57 5.40
CA LEU A 187 20.68 -3.30 4.15
C LEU A 187 19.68 -2.88 3.07
N TYR A 188 18.39 -2.96 3.36
CA TYR A 188 17.34 -2.62 2.38
C TYR A 188 17.43 -1.16 1.93
N THR A 189 17.74 -0.26 2.85
CA THR A 189 17.94 1.17 2.56
C THR A 189 19.15 1.39 1.66
N THR A 190 20.27 0.73 1.95
CA THR A 190 21.53 0.83 1.17
C THR A 190 21.33 0.31 -0.25
N GLU A 191 20.64 -0.83 -0.41
CA GLU A 191 20.32 -1.40 -1.73
C GLU A 191 19.39 -0.50 -2.53
N ALA A 192 18.37 0.09 -1.90
CA ALA A 192 17.49 1.06 -2.55
C ALA A 192 18.25 2.29 -3.02
N ILE A 193 19.16 2.83 -2.21
CA ILE A 193 20.04 3.95 -2.56
C ILE A 193 20.96 3.59 -3.72
N SER A 194 21.56 2.40 -3.70
CA SER A 194 22.40 1.89 -4.78
C SER A 194 21.61 1.79 -6.10
N PHE A 195 20.40 1.25 -6.03
CA PHE A 195 19.50 1.13 -7.17
C PHE A 195 19.14 2.49 -7.77
N ILE A 196 18.79 3.48 -6.93
CA ILE A 196 18.50 4.86 -7.36
C ILE A 196 19.70 5.44 -8.15
N LYS A 197 20.91 5.34 -7.60
CA LYS A 197 22.13 5.85 -8.24
C LYS A 197 22.43 5.16 -9.57
N LYS A 198 22.27 3.83 -9.63
CA LYS A 198 22.45 3.00 -10.83
C LYS A 198 21.44 3.36 -11.93
N ASN A 199 20.21 3.67 -11.55
CA ASN A 199 19.09 3.87 -12.47
C ASN A 199 18.66 5.33 -12.63
N LYS A 200 19.45 6.31 -12.22
CA LYS A 200 19.10 7.74 -12.24
C LYS A 200 18.74 8.33 -13.62
N LYS A 201 19.07 7.63 -14.71
CA LYS A 201 18.72 8.01 -16.09
C LYS A 201 17.45 7.29 -16.61
N ASN A 202 16.93 6.35 -15.85
CA ASN A 202 15.73 5.57 -16.18
C ASN A 202 14.58 5.97 -15.28
N SER A 203 13.35 5.73 -15.71
CA SER A 203 12.23 5.68 -14.76
C SER A 203 12.35 4.41 -13.91
N PHE A 204 12.07 4.52 -12.61
CA PHE A 204 12.19 3.38 -11.70
C PHE A 204 11.02 3.31 -10.72
N PHE A 205 10.75 2.08 -10.28
CA PHE A 205 9.84 1.76 -9.19
C PHE A 205 10.59 0.95 -8.14
N ILE A 206 10.54 1.40 -6.90
CA ILE A 206 11.06 0.68 -5.75
C ILE A 206 9.91 0.40 -4.80
N TYR A 207 9.67 -0.88 -4.50
CA TYR A 207 8.88 -1.31 -3.36
C TYR A 207 9.84 -1.61 -2.21
N LEU A 208 9.70 -0.88 -1.10
CA LEU A 208 10.60 -0.96 0.06
C LEU A 208 9.80 -1.38 1.30
N PRO A 209 9.42 -2.68 1.37
CA PRO A 209 8.63 -3.21 2.48
C PRO A 209 9.54 -3.62 3.64
N TYR A 210 9.78 -2.70 4.56
CA TYR A 210 10.52 -2.99 5.79
C TYR A 210 9.82 -4.08 6.60
N ALA A 211 10.62 -4.95 7.25
CA ALA A 211 10.10 -5.96 8.18
C ALA A 211 9.78 -5.36 9.56
N MET A 212 10.31 -4.16 9.86
CA MET A 212 10.05 -3.41 11.08
C MET A 212 8.87 -2.43 10.87
N PRO A 213 8.17 -2.06 11.95
CA PRO A 213 8.37 -2.43 13.36
C PRO A 213 7.68 -3.71 13.83
N HIS A 214 7.45 -4.72 12.95
CA HIS A 214 6.90 -6.01 13.37
C HIS A 214 7.84 -6.72 14.33
N VAL A 215 7.28 -7.36 15.37
CA VAL A 215 8.06 -8.18 16.32
C VAL A 215 8.57 -9.48 15.66
N PRO A 216 9.72 -10.04 16.13
CA PRO A 216 10.63 -9.51 17.12
C PRO A 216 11.36 -8.27 16.63
N LEU A 217 11.57 -7.32 17.54
CA LEU A 217 12.17 -6.02 17.22
C LEU A 217 13.69 -6.15 17.08
N HIS A 218 14.21 -5.64 15.99
CA HIS A 218 15.64 -5.74 15.66
C HIS A 218 16.22 -4.36 15.26
N PRO A 219 16.38 -3.43 16.23
CA PRO A 219 17.02 -2.16 15.94
C PRO A 219 18.48 -2.33 15.54
N GLY A 220 18.94 -1.57 14.57
CA GLY A 220 20.36 -1.43 14.24
C GLY A 220 21.14 -0.91 15.44
N LYS A 221 22.42 -1.30 15.53
CA LYS A 221 23.26 -0.99 16.71
C LYS A 221 23.30 0.49 17.10
N ASN A 222 23.16 1.39 16.13
CA ASN A 222 23.21 2.83 16.35
C ASN A 222 21.88 3.39 16.90
N PHE A 223 20.81 2.59 16.90
CA PHE A 223 19.48 3.00 17.33
C PHE A 223 19.07 2.35 18.67
N VAL A 224 19.79 1.33 19.12
CA VAL A 224 19.50 0.68 20.42
C VAL A 224 19.54 1.70 21.56
N GLY A 225 18.39 1.91 22.23
CA GLY A 225 18.24 2.80 23.37
C GLY A 225 18.16 4.29 23.01
N THR A 226 17.91 4.65 21.74
CA THR A 226 17.76 6.06 21.34
C THR A 226 16.38 6.60 21.66
N SER A 227 15.35 5.76 21.56
CA SER A 227 13.98 6.16 21.77
C SER A 227 13.53 6.03 23.24
N LYS A 228 12.69 6.97 23.69
CA LYS A 228 12.01 6.87 24.98
C LYS A 228 10.91 5.79 25.00
N ALA A 229 10.49 5.32 23.83
CA ALA A 229 9.50 4.26 23.67
C ALA A 229 10.11 2.85 23.64
N GLY A 230 11.38 2.69 24.04
CA GLY A 230 12.09 1.41 24.08
C GLY A 230 12.36 0.84 22.68
N ALA A 231 12.53 -0.48 22.56
CA ALA A 231 12.93 -1.12 21.32
C ALA A 231 11.98 -0.86 20.15
N TYR A 232 10.68 -0.73 20.38
CA TYR A 232 9.72 -0.34 19.34
C TYR A 232 10.03 1.04 18.77
N GLY A 233 10.25 2.01 19.65
CA GLY A 233 10.65 3.35 19.22
C GLY A 233 12.00 3.36 18.50
N ASP A 234 12.96 2.55 18.97
CA ASP A 234 14.28 2.45 18.34
C ASP A 234 14.19 2.02 16.87
N VAL A 235 13.37 1.00 16.54
CA VAL A 235 13.19 0.56 15.14
C VAL A 235 12.39 1.55 14.31
N VAL A 236 11.46 2.31 14.89
CA VAL A 236 10.74 3.38 14.17
C VAL A 236 11.67 4.57 13.89
N GLU A 237 12.54 4.95 14.84
CA GLU A 237 13.55 5.98 14.64
C GLU A 237 14.62 5.56 13.60
N GLU A 238 14.93 4.26 13.51
CA GLU A 238 15.77 3.74 12.42
C GLU A 238 15.10 3.82 11.06
N ILE A 239 13.80 3.52 10.97
CA ILE A 239 13.03 3.74 9.72
C ILE A 239 13.01 5.23 9.35
N ASP A 240 12.84 6.11 10.32
CA ASP A 240 12.89 7.56 10.06
C ASP A 240 14.26 8.00 9.49
N TRP A 241 15.36 7.51 10.06
CA TRP A 241 16.70 7.71 9.50
C TRP A 241 16.79 7.21 8.06
N ALA A 242 16.28 6.01 7.78
CA ALA A 242 16.29 5.42 6.45
C ALA A 242 15.53 6.28 5.43
N ILE A 243 14.40 6.86 5.82
CA ILE A 243 13.66 7.83 4.98
C ILE A 243 14.53 9.08 4.74
N GLY A 244 15.21 9.59 5.75
CA GLY A 244 16.14 10.72 5.60
C GLY A 244 17.24 10.45 4.56
N GLU A 245 17.89 9.29 4.61
CA GLU A 245 18.92 8.87 3.64
C GLU A 245 18.39 8.76 2.21
N LEU A 246 17.17 8.22 2.04
CA LEU A 246 16.50 8.13 0.73
C LEU A 246 16.21 9.52 0.16
N LEU A 247 15.58 10.41 0.93
CA LEU A 247 15.21 11.76 0.49
C LEU A 247 16.45 12.60 0.17
N GLU A 248 17.51 12.51 0.99
CA GLU A 248 18.77 13.19 0.75
C GLU A 248 19.47 12.66 -0.53
N THR A 249 19.40 11.35 -0.77
CA THR A 249 19.91 10.74 -2.01
C THR A 249 19.15 11.26 -3.24
N LEU A 250 17.83 11.28 -3.20
CA LEU A 250 17.03 11.83 -4.30
C LEU A 250 17.39 13.28 -4.60
N LYS A 251 17.60 14.10 -3.57
CA LYS A 251 18.00 15.49 -3.69
C LYS A 251 19.40 15.63 -4.29
N LYS A 252 20.40 14.86 -3.82
CA LYS A 252 21.77 14.85 -4.35
C LYS A 252 21.81 14.45 -5.83
N GLU A 253 21.01 13.46 -6.21
CA GLU A 253 20.91 13.00 -7.60
C GLU A 253 19.97 13.87 -8.47
N LYS A 254 19.33 14.93 -7.90
CA LYS A 254 18.37 15.82 -8.56
C LYS A 254 17.14 15.10 -9.10
N LEU A 255 16.67 14.10 -8.36
CA LEU A 255 15.51 13.26 -8.67
C LEU A 255 14.32 13.57 -7.76
N ASP A 256 14.51 14.38 -6.71
CA ASP A 256 13.50 14.69 -5.70
C ASP A 256 12.20 15.25 -6.28
N ARG A 257 12.27 16.13 -7.30
CA ARG A 257 11.12 16.73 -7.97
C ARG A 257 10.43 15.83 -9.01
N LYS A 258 11.00 14.67 -9.26
CA LYS A 258 10.52 13.69 -10.24
C LYS A 258 10.22 12.32 -9.63
N THR A 259 10.33 12.20 -8.32
CA THR A 259 10.11 10.97 -7.59
C THR A 259 8.98 11.15 -6.58
N ILE A 260 7.91 10.39 -6.73
CA ILE A 260 6.83 10.32 -5.74
C ILE A 260 7.19 9.27 -4.72
N VAL A 261 7.31 9.69 -3.47
CA VAL A 261 7.62 8.82 -2.33
C VAL A 261 6.35 8.65 -1.51
N TRP A 262 5.89 7.41 -1.42
CA TRP A 262 4.83 7.00 -0.50
C TRP A 262 5.44 6.44 0.78
N PHE A 263 4.90 6.83 1.92
CA PHE A 263 5.17 6.23 3.22
C PHE A 263 3.86 5.70 3.81
N ILE A 264 3.76 4.39 3.99
CA ILE A 264 2.51 3.71 4.31
C ILE A 264 2.79 2.54 5.26
N SER A 265 1.81 2.13 6.09
CA SER A 265 1.83 0.87 6.84
C SER A 265 0.87 -0.16 6.23
N ASP A 266 1.18 -1.45 6.39
CA ASP A 266 0.37 -2.54 5.84
C ASP A 266 -0.89 -2.85 6.67
N ASN A 267 -0.85 -2.66 7.97
CA ASN A 267 -1.98 -2.74 8.89
C ASN A 267 -1.67 -2.01 10.19
N GLY A 268 -2.65 -1.95 11.09
CA GLY A 268 -2.49 -1.33 12.40
C GLY A 268 -1.55 -2.09 13.34
N PRO A 269 -1.24 -1.53 14.51
CA PRO A 269 -0.23 -2.02 15.43
C PRO A 269 -0.65 -3.31 16.12
N TRP A 270 0.33 -4.14 16.52
CA TRP A 270 0.06 -5.38 17.27
C TRP A 270 -0.03 -5.13 18.76
N ILE A 271 -1.10 -4.48 19.19
CA ILE A 271 -1.29 -3.97 20.57
C ILE A 271 -1.21 -5.05 21.67
N LEU A 272 -1.42 -6.34 21.35
CA LEU A 272 -1.18 -7.45 22.28
C LEU A 272 0.28 -7.56 22.73
N LYS A 273 1.21 -7.01 21.95
CA LYS A 273 2.66 -6.98 22.28
C LYS A 273 3.01 -5.84 23.24
N LYS A 274 2.01 -5.10 23.72
CA LYS A 274 2.16 -4.02 24.71
C LYS A 274 3.16 -2.95 24.23
N THR A 275 4.24 -2.75 24.98
CA THR A 275 5.30 -1.78 24.66
C THR A 275 6.02 -2.07 23.36
N ASP A 276 5.99 -3.31 22.87
CA ASP A 276 6.65 -3.74 21.65
C ASP A 276 5.70 -3.77 20.43
N GLY A 277 4.45 -3.35 20.63
CA GLY A 277 3.38 -3.52 19.63
C GLY A 277 2.93 -2.27 18.90
N GLY A 278 3.41 -1.09 19.28
CA GLY A 278 2.99 0.19 18.69
C GLY A 278 1.66 0.73 19.22
N SER A 279 1.17 1.78 18.60
CA SER A 279 -0.01 2.53 19.03
C SER A 279 -0.92 2.92 17.87
N ALA A 280 -2.20 2.58 17.96
CA ALA A 280 -3.22 3.07 17.03
C ALA A 280 -3.64 4.54 17.31
N GLY A 281 -3.06 5.20 18.32
CA GLY A 281 -3.41 6.55 18.72
C GLY A 281 -4.85 6.63 19.24
N LEU A 282 -5.65 7.46 18.57
CA LEU A 282 -7.06 7.65 18.94
C LEU A 282 -8.01 6.55 18.44
N PHE A 283 -7.53 5.64 17.58
CA PHE A 283 -8.36 4.61 16.98
C PHE A 283 -8.49 3.37 17.87
N ARG A 284 -9.64 2.73 17.76
CA ARG A 284 -9.94 1.52 18.55
C ARG A 284 -9.22 0.31 18.01
N ASP A 285 -8.69 -0.54 18.93
CA ASP A 285 -8.11 -1.84 18.65
C ASP A 285 -6.85 -1.77 17.76
N GLY A 286 -6.46 -2.84 17.09
CA GLY A 286 -5.24 -2.94 16.29
C GLY A 286 -5.27 -4.08 15.29
N LYS A 287 -4.09 -4.59 14.92
CA LYS A 287 -3.86 -5.70 13.97
C LYS A 287 -4.89 -6.82 14.15
N GLY A 288 -5.38 -7.37 13.05
CA GLY A 288 -6.37 -8.45 13.03
C GLY A 288 -7.81 -7.97 13.17
N SER A 289 -8.08 -6.73 13.61
CA SER A 289 -9.43 -6.21 13.78
C SER A 289 -9.84 -5.24 12.66
N THR A 290 -11.14 -5.11 12.43
CA THR A 290 -11.70 -4.13 11.48
C THR A 290 -12.23 -2.88 12.18
N TRP A 291 -11.93 -2.70 13.47
CA TRP A 291 -12.00 -1.39 14.11
C TRP A 291 -10.98 -0.45 13.46
N GLU A 292 -11.20 0.85 13.56
CA GLU A 292 -10.34 1.82 12.87
C GLU A 292 -8.85 1.59 13.14
N GLY A 293 -8.47 1.23 14.37
CA GLY A 293 -7.07 1.00 14.73
C GLY A 293 -6.40 -0.18 14.03
N GLY A 294 -7.17 -1.13 13.48
CA GLY A 294 -6.60 -2.27 12.75
C GLY A 294 -6.27 -1.99 11.29
N VAL A 295 -6.94 -1.01 10.68
CA VAL A 295 -6.87 -0.78 9.23
C VAL A 295 -6.64 0.68 8.81
N ARG A 296 -6.86 1.64 9.69
CA ARG A 296 -6.59 3.06 9.44
C ARG A 296 -5.20 3.39 9.93
N VAL A 297 -4.28 3.58 8.99
CA VAL A 297 -2.82 3.61 9.22
C VAL A 297 -2.19 4.85 8.59
N PRO A 298 -0.92 5.19 8.93
CA PRO A 298 -0.24 6.32 8.31
C PRO A 298 -0.15 6.17 6.79
N CYS A 299 -0.41 7.27 6.07
CA CYS A 299 -0.17 7.38 4.64
C CYS A 299 0.23 8.81 4.29
N ILE A 300 1.40 8.93 3.67
CA ILE A 300 1.97 10.20 3.23
C ILE A 300 2.43 10.04 1.78
N ALA A 301 2.17 11.05 0.94
CA ALA A 301 2.74 11.17 -0.40
C ALA A 301 3.58 12.44 -0.49
N TYR A 302 4.79 12.33 -1.03
CA TYR A 302 5.74 13.42 -1.11
C TYR A 302 6.46 13.48 -2.45
N CYS A 303 6.47 14.67 -3.04
CA CYS A 303 7.29 15.01 -4.21
C CYS A 303 7.41 16.55 -4.25
N PRO A 304 8.55 17.15 -3.83
CA PRO A 304 8.68 18.59 -3.70
C PRO A 304 8.51 19.29 -5.06
N GLY A 305 7.71 20.36 -5.07
CA GLY A 305 7.42 21.13 -6.28
C GLY A 305 6.35 20.54 -7.20
N LEU A 306 5.89 19.31 -6.93
CA LEU A 306 4.75 18.68 -7.60
C LEU A 306 3.54 18.59 -6.66
N ILE A 307 3.73 17.96 -5.50
CA ILE A 307 2.69 17.78 -4.50
C ILE A 307 2.71 18.99 -3.55
N SER A 308 1.61 19.73 -3.49
CA SER A 308 1.46 20.83 -2.54
C SER A 308 1.26 20.29 -1.12
N PRO A 309 1.91 20.90 -0.11
CA PRO A 309 1.70 20.53 1.29
C PRO A 309 0.24 20.62 1.70
N GLY A 310 -0.24 19.59 2.42
CA GLY A 310 -1.62 19.60 2.89
C GLY A 310 -2.04 18.36 3.67
N VAL A 311 -3.29 18.37 4.07
CA VAL A 311 -3.98 17.24 4.70
C VAL A 311 -5.19 16.91 3.85
N ASN A 312 -5.36 15.64 3.53
CA ASN A 312 -6.52 15.13 2.80
C ASN A 312 -7.28 14.16 3.71
N ASP A 313 -8.56 14.36 3.88
CA ASP A 313 -9.45 13.58 4.74
C ASP A 313 -10.46 12.72 3.94
N GLU A 314 -10.28 12.63 2.64
CA GLU A 314 -11.04 11.70 1.80
C GLU A 314 -10.66 10.25 2.06
N ILE A 315 -11.58 9.33 1.79
CA ILE A 315 -11.32 7.89 1.92
C ILE A 315 -10.37 7.45 0.81
N VAL A 316 -9.17 7.05 1.19
CA VAL A 316 -8.14 6.51 0.30
C VAL A 316 -7.78 5.09 0.76
N THR A 317 -7.55 4.20 -0.19
CA THR A 317 -7.25 2.79 0.07
C THR A 317 -5.96 2.34 -0.58
N ALA A 318 -5.44 1.19 -0.16
CA ALA A 318 -4.29 0.55 -0.79
C ALA A 318 -4.50 0.33 -2.30
N MET A 319 -5.73 -0.02 -2.71
CA MET A 319 -6.08 -0.22 -4.12
C MET A 319 -6.04 1.09 -4.92
N ASP A 320 -6.38 2.22 -4.29
CA ASP A 320 -6.29 3.54 -4.94
C ASP A 320 -4.83 3.93 -5.20
N VAL A 321 -3.91 3.57 -4.30
CA VAL A 321 -2.46 3.78 -4.50
C VAL A 321 -1.94 3.00 -5.70
N TYR A 322 -2.38 1.74 -5.88
CA TYR A 322 -2.06 0.94 -7.07
C TYR A 322 -2.50 1.66 -8.36
N MET A 323 -3.77 2.07 -8.45
CA MET A 323 -4.33 2.75 -9.62
C MET A 323 -3.62 4.07 -9.91
N THR A 324 -3.28 4.80 -8.87
CA THR A 324 -2.57 6.07 -8.99
C THR A 324 -1.14 5.86 -9.49
N ASN A 325 -0.42 4.88 -8.97
CA ASN A 325 0.93 4.56 -9.44
C ASN A 325 0.93 4.07 -10.90
N ALA A 326 -0.08 3.29 -11.32
CA ALA A 326 -0.25 2.92 -12.71
C ALA A 326 -0.43 4.17 -13.60
N TYR A 327 -1.29 5.11 -13.19
CA TYR A 327 -1.48 6.38 -13.90
C TYR A 327 -0.19 7.19 -13.99
N LEU A 328 0.55 7.36 -12.89
CA LEU A 328 1.79 8.13 -12.80
C LEU A 328 2.91 7.55 -13.68
N GLY A 329 2.89 6.25 -13.89
CA GLY A 329 3.83 5.55 -14.75
C GLY A 329 3.37 5.37 -16.20
N ASN A 330 2.21 5.89 -16.58
CA ASN A 330 1.53 5.62 -17.87
C ASN A 330 1.26 4.14 -18.09
N GLY A 331 1.03 3.39 -17.00
CA GLY A 331 0.79 1.96 -17.00
C GLY A 331 -0.57 1.60 -17.61
N VAL A 332 -0.59 0.50 -18.35
CA VAL A 332 -1.81 -0.06 -18.90
C VAL A 332 -2.15 -1.34 -18.12
N ILE A 333 -3.29 -1.33 -17.47
CA ILE A 333 -3.80 -2.48 -16.72
C ILE A 333 -4.63 -3.31 -17.70
N PRO A 334 -4.40 -4.63 -17.83
CA PRO A 334 -5.22 -5.49 -18.68
C PRO A 334 -6.69 -5.46 -18.29
N GLU A 335 -7.62 -5.43 -19.24
CA GLU A 335 -9.07 -5.46 -18.99
C GLU A 335 -9.52 -6.69 -18.20
N SER A 336 -8.80 -7.80 -18.34
CA SER A 336 -9.05 -9.03 -17.57
C SER A 336 -8.69 -8.93 -16.08
N HIS A 337 -7.91 -7.90 -15.69
CA HIS A 337 -7.51 -7.67 -14.31
C HIS A 337 -8.50 -6.70 -13.64
N VAL A 338 -9.46 -7.25 -12.91
CA VAL A 338 -10.44 -6.45 -12.14
C VAL A 338 -9.74 -5.70 -11.04
N VAL A 339 -9.86 -4.38 -11.02
CA VAL A 339 -9.31 -3.49 -9.99
C VAL A 339 -10.45 -2.91 -9.15
N ASP A 340 -10.22 -2.80 -7.85
CA ASP A 340 -11.20 -2.25 -6.90
C ASP A 340 -10.86 -0.80 -6.47
N GLY A 341 -9.69 -0.31 -6.87
CA GLY A 341 -9.23 1.04 -6.55
C GLY A 341 -9.63 2.08 -7.61
N SER A 342 -9.47 3.34 -7.24
CA SER A 342 -9.64 4.52 -8.09
C SER A 342 -8.34 5.30 -8.22
N ASN A 343 -8.16 6.02 -9.33
CA ASN A 343 -7.04 6.95 -9.46
C ASN A 343 -7.30 8.19 -8.58
N ILE A 344 -6.39 8.49 -7.66
CA ILE A 344 -6.43 9.65 -6.77
C ILE A 344 -5.35 10.68 -7.08
N ALA A 345 -4.80 10.69 -8.30
CA ALA A 345 -3.75 11.64 -8.70
C ALA A 345 -4.21 13.10 -8.61
N SER A 346 -5.53 13.38 -8.69
CA SER A 346 -6.08 14.72 -8.42
C SER A 346 -5.75 15.23 -7.01
N TYR A 347 -5.69 14.34 -6.01
CA TYR A 347 -5.28 14.72 -4.65
C TYR A 347 -3.79 15.05 -4.55
N LEU A 348 -3.00 14.58 -5.52
CA LEU A 348 -1.56 14.89 -5.63
C LEU A 348 -1.29 16.13 -6.50
N GLY A 349 -2.32 16.83 -6.97
CA GLY A 349 -2.20 18.04 -7.78
C GLY A 349 -2.20 17.81 -9.30
N PHE A 350 -2.51 16.60 -9.77
CA PHE A 350 -2.66 16.34 -11.20
C PHE A 350 -4.04 16.74 -11.71
N ASP A 351 -4.10 17.27 -12.94
CA ASP A 351 -5.36 17.63 -13.60
C ASP A 351 -6.04 16.37 -14.16
N VAL A 352 -6.74 15.67 -13.29
CA VAL A 352 -7.56 14.49 -13.60
C VAL A 352 -8.86 14.54 -12.81
N MET A 353 -9.87 13.82 -13.30
CA MET A 353 -11.14 13.70 -12.58
C MET A 353 -10.90 13.13 -11.16
N PRO A 354 -11.41 13.80 -10.13
CA PRO A 354 -11.29 13.30 -8.77
C PRO A 354 -12.04 11.96 -8.59
N LYS A 355 -11.62 11.20 -7.59
CA LYS A 355 -12.37 10.04 -7.13
C LYS A 355 -13.77 10.47 -6.70
N LYS A 356 -14.78 9.64 -6.97
CA LYS A 356 -16.14 9.92 -6.50
C LYS A 356 -16.21 9.84 -4.98
N ASP A 357 -16.66 10.90 -4.33
CA ASP A 357 -16.73 11.04 -2.87
C ASP A 357 -17.54 9.95 -2.16
N ASP A 358 -18.49 9.34 -2.86
CA ASP A 358 -19.43 8.35 -2.33
C ASP A 358 -18.99 6.89 -2.55
N THR A 359 -17.72 6.63 -2.92
CA THR A 359 -17.22 5.25 -3.11
C THR A 359 -17.17 4.53 -1.76
N PRO A 360 -17.92 3.43 -1.56
CA PRO A 360 -17.91 2.73 -0.30
C PRO A 360 -16.59 1.96 -0.11
N TYR A 361 -16.14 1.85 1.14
CA TYR A 361 -15.04 0.98 1.53
C TYR A 361 -15.58 -0.20 2.35
N PHE A 362 -15.21 -1.43 1.96
CA PHE A 362 -15.63 -2.67 2.61
C PHE A 362 -14.48 -3.21 3.46
N TYR A 363 -14.76 -3.43 4.75
CA TYR A 363 -13.80 -3.94 5.71
C TYR A 363 -13.78 -5.46 5.70
N LEU A 364 -12.67 -6.05 5.30
CA LEU A 364 -12.46 -7.49 5.32
C LEU A 364 -11.58 -7.86 6.53
N GLY A 365 -12.09 -8.75 7.36
CA GLY A 365 -11.38 -9.27 8.53
C GLY A 365 -10.71 -10.62 8.28
N VAL A 366 -10.45 -11.35 9.35
CA VAL A 366 -9.83 -12.70 9.30
C VAL A 366 -10.63 -13.62 8.37
N GLY A 367 -9.92 -14.35 7.51
CA GLY A 367 -10.51 -15.22 6.47
C GLY A 367 -11.21 -14.43 5.37
N ASN A 368 -10.79 -13.18 5.12
CA ASN A 368 -11.39 -12.26 4.16
C ASN A 368 -12.91 -12.07 4.32
N LYS A 369 -13.41 -12.27 5.53
CA LYS A 369 -14.84 -12.13 5.83
C LYS A 369 -15.25 -10.66 5.85
N LEU A 370 -16.35 -10.32 5.18
CA LEU A 370 -16.93 -8.98 5.25
C LEU A 370 -17.43 -8.71 6.68
N MET A 371 -16.90 -7.66 7.29
CA MET A 371 -17.15 -7.27 8.69
C MET A 371 -17.90 -5.96 8.81
N ALA A 372 -17.60 -4.99 7.93
CA ALA A 372 -18.18 -3.66 7.99
C ALA A 372 -18.17 -2.98 6.62
N VAL A 373 -18.91 -1.89 6.48
CA VAL A 373 -18.86 -0.98 5.34
C VAL A 373 -18.78 0.46 5.84
N ARG A 374 -18.00 1.30 5.16
CA ARG A 374 -17.98 2.75 5.34
C ARG A 374 -18.45 3.44 4.06
N LYS A 375 -19.35 4.42 4.20
CA LYS A 375 -19.70 5.35 3.14
C LYS A 375 -19.75 6.77 3.72
N GLY A 376 -18.93 7.66 3.18
CA GLY A 376 -18.71 8.99 3.75
C GLY A 376 -18.27 8.89 5.23
N LYS A 377 -18.99 9.58 6.13
CA LYS A 377 -18.71 9.55 7.57
C LYS A 377 -19.25 8.33 8.32
N TRP A 378 -20.18 7.57 7.71
CA TRP A 378 -20.87 6.47 8.36
C TRP A 378 -20.18 5.14 8.19
N LYS A 379 -19.91 4.45 9.30
CA LYS A 379 -19.40 3.08 9.32
C LYS A 379 -20.40 2.16 10.02
N LEU A 380 -20.77 1.08 9.32
CA LEU A 380 -21.67 0.04 9.84
C LEU A 380 -20.90 -1.27 9.99
N HIS A 381 -20.81 -1.78 11.22
CA HIS A 381 -20.34 -3.14 11.47
C HIS A 381 -21.52 -4.11 11.42
N ILE A 382 -21.35 -5.21 10.67
CA ILE A 382 -22.24 -6.37 10.65
C ILE A 382 -21.67 -7.54 11.45
N LYS A 383 -20.35 -7.49 11.73
CA LYS A 383 -19.61 -8.39 12.61
C LYS A 383 -18.49 -7.60 13.27
N THR A 384 -18.09 -8.01 14.46
CA THR A 384 -16.95 -7.43 15.17
C THR A 384 -15.97 -8.51 15.57
N TYR A 385 -14.71 -8.13 15.65
CA TYR A 385 -13.63 -8.93 16.20
C TYR A 385 -12.65 -7.99 16.90
N SER A 386 -12.15 -8.39 18.06
CA SER A 386 -11.12 -7.65 18.79
C SER A 386 -9.88 -8.51 18.94
N GLN A 387 -8.73 -7.94 18.62
CA GLN A 387 -7.45 -8.59 18.89
C GLN A 387 -7.22 -8.83 20.38
N LEU A 388 -7.69 -7.90 21.22
CA LEU A 388 -7.61 -8.00 22.68
C LEU A 388 -8.62 -8.98 23.30
N GLY A 389 -9.51 -9.57 22.50
CA GLY A 389 -10.60 -10.40 22.99
C GLY A 389 -11.69 -9.61 23.73
N ILE A 390 -11.70 -8.28 23.60
CA ILE A 390 -12.68 -7.42 24.27
C ILE A 390 -13.97 -7.39 23.47
N ASP A 391 -15.08 -7.69 24.15
CA ASP A 391 -16.41 -7.48 23.63
C ASP A 391 -16.88 -6.07 23.99
N TYR A 392 -16.63 -5.12 23.08
CA TYR A 392 -16.90 -3.70 23.34
C TYR A 392 -18.40 -3.36 23.44
N PHE A 393 -19.28 -4.18 22.86
CA PHE A 393 -20.73 -3.89 22.75
C PHE A 393 -21.62 -5.09 23.05
N GLY A 394 -21.17 -6.11 23.78
CA GLY A 394 -21.99 -7.25 24.18
C GLY A 394 -22.48 -8.08 22.99
N LYS A 395 -21.64 -8.31 21.97
CA LYS A 395 -21.96 -9.01 20.71
C LYS A 395 -23.11 -8.39 19.91
N LYS A 396 -23.53 -7.18 20.26
CA LYS A 396 -24.55 -6.43 19.51
C LYS A 396 -24.05 -6.13 18.11
N VAL A 397 -24.85 -6.39 17.09
CA VAL A 397 -24.71 -5.95 15.72
C VAL A 397 -26.11 -5.77 15.11
N PRO A 398 -26.31 -4.88 14.11
CA PRO A 398 -25.31 -3.97 13.56
C PRO A 398 -24.97 -2.82 14.52
N LEU A 399 -23.74 -2.27 14.37
CA LEU A 399 -23.28 -1.09 15.08
C LEU A 399 -22.99 0.03 14.06
N LEU A 400 -23.48 1.24 14.34
CA LEU A 400 -23.30 2.39 13.46
C LEU A 400 -22.49 3.48 14.15
N PHE A 401 -21.47 4.00 13.47
CA PHE A 401 -20.63 5.08 13.97
C PHE A 401 -20.52 6.24 12.97
N ASP A 402 -20.50 7.48 13.49
CA ASP A 402 -20.11 8.68 12.73
C ASP A 402 -18.60 8.95 12.95
N LEU A 403 -17.77 8.53 12.01
CA LEU A 403 -16.31 8.61 12.15
C LEU A 403 -15.73 10.03 12.09
N ASN A 404 -16.51 11.03 11.69
CA ASN A 404 -16.10 12.44 11.75
C ASN A 404 -16.14 12.96 13.19
N SER A 405 -17.15 12.58 13.96
CA SER A 405 -17.32 12.99 15.34
C SER A 405 -16.82 11.96 16.37
N ASP A 406 -16.75 10.70 15.98
CA ASP A 406 -16.36 9.57 16.83
C ASP A 406 -15.41 8.61 16.10
N PRO A 407 -14.18 9.06 15.77
CA PRO A 407 -13.20 8.21 15.08
C PRO A 407 -12.71 7.01 15.94
N SER A 408 -12.99 7.03 17.24
CA SER A 408 -12.68 5.95 18.19
C SER A 408 -13.80 4.91 18.30
N GLU A 409 -14.92 5.08 17.57
CA GLU A 409 -16.05 4.13 17.52
C GLU A 409 -16.63 3.81 18.92
N ARG A 410 -16.84 4.86 19.75
CA ARG A 410 -17.28 4.73 21.15
C ARG A 410 -18.80 4.69 21.30
N TYR A 411 -19.53 5.37 20.42
CA TYR A 411 -20.96 5.67 20.57
C TYR A 411 -21.75 5.06 19.43
N ASP A 412 -22.40 3.91 19.70
CA ASP A 412 -23.30 3.28 18.74
C ASP A 412 -24.55 4.14 18.48
N LEU A 413 -24.72 4.53 17.23
CA LEU A 413 -25.83 5.35 16.74
C LEU A 413 -26.90 4.52 15.99
N SER A 414 -26.81 3.19 15.96
CA SER A 414 -27.70 2.34 15.17
C SER A 414 -29.19 2.51 15.49
N CYS A 415 -29.52 2.71 16.77
CA CYS A 415 -30.88 2.97 17.19
C CYS A 415 -31.40 4.38 16.88
N LYS A 416 -30.47 5.35 16.70
CA LYS A 416 -30.83 6.76 16.40
C LYS A 416 -31.00 7.01 14.91
N HIS A 417 -30.36 6.20 14.05
CA HIS A 417 -30.33 6.34 12.60
C HIS A 417 -30.68 5.02 11.89
N PRO A 418 -31.86 4.43 12.12
CA PRO A 418 -32.26 3.16 11.51
C PRO A 418 -32.31 3.23 9.97
N GLU A 419 -32.57 4.41 9.39
CA GLU A 419 -32.58 4.65 7.96
C GLU A 419 -31.18 4.46 7.37
N ILE A 420 -30.12 5.00 8.01
CA ILE A 420 -28.73 4.85 7.59
C ILE A 420 -28.30 3.38 7.71
N VAL A 421 -28.67 2.71 8.80
CA VAL A 421 -28.42 1.27 8.97
C VAL A 421 -29.01 0.48 7.82
N LYS A 422 -30.30 0.74 7.45
CA LYS A 422 -30.97 0.07 6.33
C LYS A 422 -30.26 0.29 5.00
N ASP A 423 -29.86 1.53 4.72
CA ASP A 423 -29.17 1.89 3.47
C ASP A 423 -27.80 1.20 3.35
N LEU A 424 -27.02 1.16 4.44
CA LEU A 424 -25.71 0.50 4.46
C LEU A 424 -25.83 -1.03 4.40
N LEU A 425 -26.84 -1.62 5.03
CA LEU A 425 -27.16 -3.05 4.87
C LEU A 425 -27.54 -3.39 3.42
N HIS A 426 -28.34 -2.54 2.77
CA HIS A 426 -28.67 -2.71 1.36
C HIS A 426 -27.42 -2.60 0.47
N LEU A 427 -26.52 -1.68 0.78
CA LEU A 427 -25.24 -1.51 0.08
C LEU A 427 -24.38 -2.78 0.21
N ILE A 428 -24.30 -3.36 1.41
CA ILE A 428 -23.60 -4.63 1.65
C ILE A 428 -24.22 -5.75 0.80
N GLU A 429 -25.53 -5.90 0.86
CA GLU A 429 -26.23 -6.97 0.14
C GLU A 429 -25.99 -6.90 -1.37
N LYS A 430 -26.02 -5.68 -1.93
CA LYS A 430 -25.76 -5.45 -3.36
C LYS A 430 -24.35 -5.81 -3.80
N ASN A 431 -23.35 -5.67 -2.92
CA ASN A 431 -21.93 -5.77 -3.28
C ASN A 431 -21.22 -7.02 -2.73
N LYS A 432 -21.83 -7.74 -1.77
CA LYS A 432 -21.16 -8.86 -1.08
C LYS A 432 -20.62 -9.92 -2.04
N ASP A 433 -21.38 -10.27 -3.09
CA ASP A 433 -20.95 -11.29 -4.04
C ASP A 433 -19.85 -10.76 -4.97
N LEU A 434 -19.91 -9.48 -5.36
CA LEU A 434 -18.93 -8.83 -6.21
C LEU A 434 -17.53 -8.79 -5.57
N LEU A 435 -17.46 -8.69 -4.23
CA LEU A 435 -16.18 -8.70 -3.50
C LEU A 435 -15.42 -10.03 -3.64
N TYR A 436 -16.12 -11.14 -3.93
CA TYR A 436 -15.53 -12.47 -4.04
C TYR A 436 -15.46 -13.00 -5.49
N MET A 437 -15.85 -12.18 -6.48
CA MET A 437 -15.72 -12.55 -7.89
C MET A 437 -14.30 -12.40 -8.39
N GLY A 438 -13.96 -13.21 -9.42
CA GLY A 438 -12.67 -13.10 -10.11
C GLY A 438 -11.48 -13.62 -9.30
N VAL A 439 -11.72 -14.55 -8.36
CA VAL A 439 -10.66 -15.31 -7.68
C VAL A 439 -10.01 -16.24 -8.68
N TYR A 440 -8.71 -16.09 -8.90
CA TYR A 440 -7.96 -17.03 -9.74
C TYR A 440 -7.71 -18.35 -8.99
N GLY A 441 -7.69 -19.47 -9.75
CA GLY A 441 -7.38 -20.79 -9.16
C GLY A 441 -8.53 -21.51 -8.45
N THR A 442 -9.76 -20.95 -8.43
CA THR A 442 -10.93 -21.58 -7.82
C THR A 442 -11.75 -22.42 -8.79
N ASP A 443 -11.26 -22.68 -10.00
CA ASP A 443 -11.90 -23.62 -10.92
C ASP A 443 -11.82 -25.06 -10.34
N LYS A 444 -12.76 -25.34 -9.41
CA LYS A 444 -12.99 -26.71 -8.87
C LYS A 444 -13.67 -27.62 -9.90
N SER A 445 -13.49 -27.38 -11.19
CA SER A 445 -14.05 -28.22 -12.26
C SER A 445 -13.17 -29.43 -12.63
N SER A 446 -12.17 -29.76 -11.80
CA SER A 446 -11.37 -30.98 -11.97
C SER A 446 -11.09 -31.63 -10.62
N LYS A 447 -12.12 -32.19 -10.01
CA LYS A 447 -12.01 -33.37 -9.11
C LYS A 447 -13.17 -34.29 -9.34
#